data_8466af1f364b968dc73f13ba56167c3c
#
_entry.id   8466af1f364b968dc73f13ba56167c3c
#
_cell.length_a   1.000
_cell.length_b   1.000
_cell.length_c   1.000
_cell.angle_alpha   90.00
_cell.angle_beta   90.00
_cell.angle_gamma   90.00
#
_symmetry.space_group_name_H-M   'P 1'
#
loop_
_entity.id
_entity.type
_entity.pdbx_description
1 polymer ?
#
loop_
_entity_poly.entity_id
_entity_poly.type
_entity_poly.pdbx_seq_one_letter_code
_entity_poly.pdbx_strand_id
1 'polypeptide(L)'
;MTSLGARPRLTERALPEGAPLLALGVGLALALSAGLAVGLGADGPPLGVSLAGGVGALTVLALALARYDLAVALGFLVLGIVRIEPAPVDGVFAIVMAVALVTGRFDLRSAPLWASVLVGLFLALNLLACMEAVDPSRAASFLSITAYLSLLGLWTSGYVRTHRRARMVLKLWIGTAALTAAASTLALYVDFPGSIELHERYVDRAQGLFNDPNVYGPFLVPAAILVLHELLEPRLLRGGRLLKLLALTVLVLGVTTSYSRAAWLNLGVAVLVMLAVLPLRRGGVRRASALLLTLVACFAAAGVAVVATGSSKFLEERANVQSYDTQRFGAQRGGVELAEEHPLGVGPGQFELLEPISAHSTFVRALAEEGVVGLAVLVALLLATLGVAVRNVMLGRSTAGLSSTALLAAWCGLLANSFFVDTLHWRHLWILAGLIWAGSMLPPGGMSQASSSTGVRSPT
;
A
#
# COMPACT_ATOMS: atom_id res chain seq x y z
N MET A 1 -9.80 33.82 33.57
CA MET A 1 -8.62 32.95 33.63
C MET A 1 -9.10 31.55 33.93
N THR A 2 -9.42 30.79 32.89
CA THR A 2 -9.92 29.41 33.02
C THR A 2 -8.82 28.49 32.53
N SER A 3 -8.35 27.59 33.41
CA SER A 3 -7.29 26.61 33.22
C SER A 3 -7.68 25.61 32.11
N LEU A 4 -6.99 25.64 30.99
CA LEU A 4 -7.06 24.60 29.98
C LEU A 4 -6.48 23.29 30.56
N GLY A 5 -7.35 22.35 30.82
CA GLY A 5 -7.02 21.04 31.37
C GLY A 5 -5.98 20.29 30.51
N ALA A 6 -4.97 19.76 31.16
CA ALA A 6 -3.96 18.88 30.59
C ALA A 6 -4.63 17.65 29.96
N ARG A 7 -4.42 17.43 28.67
CA ARG A 7 -4.85 16.19 28.00
C ARG A 7 -4.13 14.99 28.63
N PRO A 8 -4.86 13.90 28.94
CA PRO A 8 -4.24 12.74 29.55
C PRO A 8 -3.21 12.12 28.58
N ARG A 9 -2.03 11.79 29.11
CA ARG A 9 -1.04 10.96 28.44
C ARG A 9 -1.72 9.64 28.07
N LEU A 10 -1.59 9.20 26.80
CA LEU A 10 -1.88 7.83 26.41
C LEU A 10 -0.85 6.92 27.09
N THR A 11 -1.09 6.61 28.35
CA THR A 11 -0.47 5.48 29.02
C THR A 11 -0.90 4.22 28.29
N GLU A 12 0.02 3.29 28.05
CA GLU A 12 -0.31 1.92 27.64
C GLU A 12 -1.38 1.43 28.61
N ARG A 13 -2.65 1.44 28.16
CA ARG A 13 -3.74 0.87 28.97
C ARG A 13 -3.43 -0.60 29.16
N ALA A 14 -3.28 -1.00 30.39
CA ALA A 14 -3.28 -2.42 30.74
C ALA A 14 -4.54 -3.05 30.14
N LEU A 15 -4.40 -4.18 29.46
CA LEU A 15 -5.51 -4.90 28.87
C LEU A 15 -6.50 -5.29 29.97
N PRO A 16 -7.83 -5.18 29.78
CA PRO A 16 -8.81 -5.75 30.67
C PRO A 16 -8.50 -7.25 30.84
N GLU A 17 -8.60 -7.78 32.04
CA GLU A 17 -8.14 -9.14 32.43
C GLU A 17 -8.69 -10.29 31.55
N GLY A 18 -9.80 -10.09 30.83
CA GLY A 18 -10.36 -11.07 29.89
C GLY A 18 -10.02 -10.85 28.42
N ALA A 19 -9.43 -9.69 28.04
CA ALA A 19 -9.20 -9.35 26.63
C ALA A 19 -8.28 -10.32 25.89
N PRO A 20 -7.18 -10.86 26.47
CA PRO A 20 -6.34 -11.83 25.79
C PRO A 20 -7.04 -13.17 25.55
N LEU A 21 -7.88 -13.62 26.45
CA LEU A 21 -8.66 -14.87 26.31
C LEU A 21 -9.75 -14.73 25.25
N LEU A 22 -10.42 -13.59 25.20
CA LEU A 22 -11.45 -13.30 24.18
C LEU A 22 -10.84 -13.15 22.79
N ALA A 23 -9.68 -12.47 22.68
CA ALA A 23 -8.95 -12.37 21.44
C ALA A 23 -8.43 -13.74 20.94
N LEU A 24 -7.96 -14.59 21.87
CA LEU A 24 -7.56 -15.96 21.56
C LEU A 24 -8.75 -16.79 21.07
N GLY A 25 -9.91 -16.68 21.73
CA GLY A 25 -11.13 -17.39 21.33
C GLY A 25 -11.66 -16.96 19.97
N VAL A 26 -11.74 -15.66 19.71
CA VAL A 26 -12.17 -15.11 18.41
C VAL A 26 -11.18 -15.47 17.30
N GLY A 27 -9.87 -15.36 17.56
CA GLY A 27 -8.84 -15.72 16.60
C GLY A 27 -8.82 -17.21 16.29
N LEU A 28 -9.02 -18.06 17.30
CA LEU A 28 -9.14 -19.52 17.11
C LEU A 28 -10.38 -19.87 16.28
N ALA A 29 -11.52 -19.24 16.57
CA ALA A 29 -12.76 -19.42 15.81
C ALA A 29 -12.60 -18.97 14.33
N LEU A 30 -11.96 -17.83 14.09
CA LEU A 30 -11.68 -17.34 12.73
C LEU A 30 -10.67 -18.23 11.99
N ALA A 31 -9.61 -18.68 12.66
CA ALA A 31 -8.62 -19.58 12.07
C ALA A 31 -9.22 -20.97 11.76
N LEU A 32 -10.08 -21.49 12.66
CA LEU A 32 -10.78 -22.76 12.44
C LEU A 32 -11.84 -22.63 11.34
N SER A 33 -12.61 -21.53 11.31
CA SER A 33 -13.64 -21.33 10.26
C SER A 33 -12.99 -21.09 8.89
N ALA A 34 -11.90 -20.34 8.81
CA ALA A 34 -11.14 -20.18 7.57
C ALA A 34 -10.49 -21.49 7.11
N GLY A 35 -9.88 -22.25 8.02
CA GLY A 35 -9.30 -23.57 7.73
C GLY A 35 -10.34 -24.60 7.29
N LEU A 36 -11.53 -24.60 7.92
CA LEU A 36 -12.67 -25.46 7.54
C LEU A 36 -13.25 -25.05 6.20
N ALA A 37 -13.47 -23.75 5.94
CA ALA A 37 -13.99 -23.25 4.67
C ALA A 37 -13.06 -23.59 3.50
N VAL A 38 -11.74 -23.52 3.70
CA VAL A 38 -10.74 -23.88 2.71
C VAL A 38 -10.61 -25.40 2.55
N GLY A 39 -10.80 -26.17 3.62
CA GLY A 39 -10.63 -27.64 3.61
C GLY A 39 -11.87 -28.44 3.18
N LEU A 40 -13.06 -27.84 3.20
CA LEU A 40 -14.33 -28.49 2.83
C LEU A 40 -14.77 -28.26 1.38
N GLY A 41 -14.07 -27.39 0.63
CA GLY A 41 -14.30 -27.23 -0.82
C GLY A 41 -13.83 -28.46 -1.58
N ALA A 42 -14.64 -28.96 -2.53
CA ALA A 42 -14.30 -30.14 -3.36
C ALA A 42 -12.97 -29.94 -4.14
N ASP A 43 -12.55 -28.69 -4.37
CA ASP A 43 -11.31 -28.26 -5.03
C ASP A 43 -10.36 -27.54 -4.09
N GLY A 44 -10.43 -27.77 -2.77
CA GLY A 44 -9.62 -27.12 -1.75
C GLY A 44 -8.14 -27.50 -1.84
N PRO A 45 -7.22 -26.65 -1.31
CA PRO A 45 -5.80 -26.95 -1.30
C PRO A 45 -5.51 -28.24 -0.50
N PRO A 46 -4.42 -28.96 -0.80
CA PRO A 46 -4.05 -30.17 -0.10
C PRO A 46 -4.07 -29.97 1.43
N LEU A 47 -4.51 -30.97 2.18
CA LEU A 47 -4.63 -30.94 3.65
C LEU A 47 -3.38 -30.37 4.35
N GLY A 48 -2.19 -30.70 3.84
CA GLY A 48 -0.92 -30.18 4.34
C GLY A 48 -0.80 -28.65 4.23
N VAL A 49 -1.28 -28.06 3.15
CA VAL A 49 -1.28 -26.60 2.93
C VAL A 49 -2.27 -25.93 3.87
N SER A 50 -3.47 -26.51 4.04
CA SER A 50 -4.48 -26.01 4.96
C SER A 50 -4.00 -26.05 6.43
N LEU A 51 -3.35 -27.15 6.83
CA LEU A 51 -2.76 -27.28 8.16
C LEU A 51 -1.61 -26.28 8.38
N ALA A 52 -0.71 -26.13 7.40
CA ALA A 52 0.38 -25.15 7.47
C ALA A 52 -0.16 -23.73 7.59
N GLY A 53 -1.21 -23.37 6.83
CA GLY A 53 -1.91 -22.09 6.92
C GLY A 53 -2.53 -21.87 8.30
N GLY A 54 -3.19 -22.89 8.86
CA GLY A 54 -3.76 -22.83 10.19
C GLY A 54 -2.71 -22.63 11.30
N VAL A 55 -1.62 -23.39 11.26
CA VAL A 55 -0.48 -23.22 12.20
C VAL A 55 0.15 -21.85 12.04
N GLY A 56 0.31 -21.36 10.81
CA GLY A 56 0.80 -20.01 10.52
C GLY A 56 -0.10 -18.94 11.15
N ALA A 57 -1.41 -19.04 10.94
CA ALA A 57 -2.40 -18.11 11.50
C ALA A 57 -2.38 -18.09 13.04
N LEU A 58 -2.31 -19.27 13.69
CA LEU A 58 -2.19 -19.38 15.16
C LEU A 58 -0.88 -18.78 15.67
N THR A 59 0.23 -18.98 14.95
CA THR A 59 1.52 -18.39 15.27
C THR A 59 1.46 -16.86 15.20
N VAL A 60 0.88 -16.31 14.11
CA VAL A 60 0.68 -14.86 13.97
C VAL A 60 -0.22 -14.31 15.06
N LEU A 61 -1.30 -15.02 15.43
CA LEU A 61 -2.20 -14.62 16.50
C LEU A 61 -1.46 -14.58 17.85
N ALA A 62 -0.73 -15.63 18.20
CA ALA A 62 0.07 -15.68 19.40
C ALA A 62 1.10 -14.53 19.44
N LEU A 63 1.77 -14.28 18.30
CA LEU A 63 2.71 -13.18 18.16
C LEU A 63 2.02 -11.82 18.32
N ALA A 64 0.84 -11.62 17.73
CA ALA A 64 0.07 -10.37 17.83
C ALA A 64 -0.40 -10.09 19.25
N LEU A 65 -0.74 -11.12 20.02
CA LEU A 65 -1.11 -11.00 21.42
C LEU A 65 0.12 -10.71 22.31
N ALA A 66 1.23 -11.43 22.11
CA ALA A 66 2.43 -11.33 22.92
C ALA A 66 3.33 -10.14 22.54
N ARG A 67 3.52 -9.89 21.27
CA ARG A 67 4.49 -8.93 20.71
C ARG A 67 3.90 -8.22 19.48
N TYR A 68 2.87 -7.38 19.68
CA TYR A 68 2.07 -6.76 18.61
C TYR A 68 2.91 -6.11 17.49
N ASP A 69 3.93 -5.30 17.82
CA ASP A 69 4.78 -4.64 16.84
C ASP A 69 5.58 -5.64 15.97
N LEU A 70 5.88 -6.87 16.49
CA LEU A 70 6.53 -7.91 15.69
C LEU A 70 5.56 -8.57 14.70
N ALA A 71 4.30 -8.77 15.07
CA ALA A 71 3.28 -9.27 14.14
C ALA A 71 3.04 -8.27 13.02
N VAL A 72 2.98 -6.97 13.33
CA VAL A 72 2.93 -5.90 12.31
C VAL A 72 4.16 -5.91 11.42
N ALA A 73 5.35 -6.06 12.01
CA ALA A 73 6.61 -6.16 11.26
C ALA A 73 6.59 -7.33 10.27
N LEU A 74 6.05 -8.49 10.67
CA LEU A 74 5.88 -9.64 9.79
C LEU A 74 4.95 -9.30 8.60
N GLY A 75 3.82 -8.60 8.82
CA GLY A 75 2.94 -8.14 7.74
C GLY A 75 3.66 -7.28 6.69
N PHE A 76 4.48 -6.33 7.15
CA PHE A 76 5.29 -5.51 6.22
C PHE A 76 6.43 -6.28 5.57
N LEU A 77 6.99 -7.30 6.23
CA LEU A 77 8.03 -8.15 5.65
C LEU A 77 7.49 -9.00 4.49
N VAL A 78 6.28 -9.53 4.62
CA VAL A 78 5.62 -10.36 3.60
C VAL A 78 4.75 -9.54 2.63
N LEU A 79 4.82 -8.20 2.67
CA LEU A 79 3.99 -7.29 1.85
C LEU A 79 4.16 -7.52 0.35
N GLY A 80 5.34 -7.99 -0.09
CA GLY A 80 5.64 -8.32 -1.48
C GLY A 80 5.26 -9.75 -1.90
N ILE A 81 4.59 -10.53 -1.05
CA ILE A 81 4.17 -11.92 -1.34
C ILE A 81 2.66 -11.93 -1.54
N VAL A 82 2.23 -11.88 -2.82
CA VAL A 82 0.83 -11.73 -3.21
C VAL A 82 0.37 -12.84 -4.17
N ARG A 83 1.32 -13.61 -4.71
CA ARG A 83 1.06 -14.63 -5.74
C ARG A 83 0.15 -15.78 -5.27
N ILE A 84 0.15 -16.08 -3.99
CA ILE A 84 -0.71 -17.12 -3.38
C ILE A 84 -1.99 -16.44 -2.91
N GLU A 85 -3.16 -16.94 -3.30
CA GLU A 85 -4.45 -16.41 -2.86
C GLU A 85 -5.17 -17.42 -1.95
N PRO A 86 -5.66 -16.97 -0.76
CA PRO A 86 -5.50 -15.62 -0.18
C PRO A 86 -4.04 -15.32 0.19
N ALA A 87 -3.61 -14.08 -0.08
CA ALA A 87 -2.20 -13.73 0.13
C ALA A 87 -1.81 -13.80 1.62
N PRO A 88 -0.62 -14.35 1.95
CA PRO A 88 -0.17 -14.46 3.34
C PRO A 88 -0.18 -13.12 4.08
N VAL A 89 0.10 -12.02 3.39
CA VAL A 89 0.07 -10.67 3.95
C VAL A 89 -1.33 -10.28 4.43
N ASP A 90 -2.39 -10.72 3.75
CA ASP A 90 -3.77 -10.41 4.14
C ASP A 90 -4.16 -11.14 5.43
N GLY A 91 -3.79 -12.41 5.55
CA GLY A 91 -3.99 -13.16 6.78
C GLY A 91 -3.29 -12.52 7.98
N VAL A 92 -2.03 -12.08 7.79
CA VAL A 92 -1.27 -11.40 8.85
C VAL A 92 -1.94 -10.09 9.25
N PHE A 93 -2.28 -9.20 8.30
CA PHE A 93 -2.91 -7.92 8.64
C PHE A 93 -4.33 -8.07 9.16
N ALA A 94 -5.12 -9.04 8.66
CA ALA A 94 -6.45 -9.33 9.20
C ALA A 94 -6.37 -9.72 10.68
N ILE A 95 -5.46 -10.63 11.05
CA ILE A 95 -5.23 -11.03 12.46
C ILE A 95 -4.75 -9.84 13.30
N VAL A 96 -3.79 -9.05 12.78
CA VAL A 96 -3.26 -7.86 13.47
C VAL A 96 -4.38 -6.85 13.73
N MET A 97 -5.24 -6.57 12.74
CA MET A 97 -6.36 -5.63 12.89
C MET A 97 -7.43 -6.19 13.84
N ALA A 98 -7.76 -7.48 13.75
CA ALA A 98 -8.70 -8.12 14.66
C ALA A 98 -8.22 -8.06 16.11
N VAL A 99 -6.94 -8.37 16.37
CA VAL A 99 -6.33 -8.22 17.70
C VAL A 99 -6.35 -6.76 18.14
N ALA A 100 -6.05 -5.80 17.24
CA ALA A 100 -6.11 -4.37 17.58
C ALA A 100 -7.52 -3.94 17.98
N LEU A 101 -8.55 -4.41 17.27
CA LEU A 101 -9.95 -4.11 17.57
C LEU A 101 -10.37 -4.64 18.93
N VAL A 102 -10.14 -5.93 19.19
CA VAL A 102 -10.52 -6.60 20.45
C VAL A 102 -9.75 -6.04 21.65
N THR A 103 -8.47 -5.66 21.45
CA THR A 103 -7.64 -5.10 22.54
C THR A 103 -7.75 -3.58 22.68
N GLY A 104 -8.65 -2.92 21.94
CA GLY A 104 -8.84 -1.47 21.98
C GLY A 104 -7.66 -0.65 21.45
N ARG A 105 -6.75 -1.29 20.71
CA ARG A 105 -5.61 -0.61 20.04
C ARG A 105 -6.01 0.00 18.70
N PHE A 106 -7.14 -0.42 18.13
CA PHE A 106 -7.73 0.16 16.94
C PHE A 106 -8.76 1.21 17.36
N ASP A 107 -8.39 2.49 17.23
CA ASP A 107 -9.26 3.61 17.51
C ASP A 107 -9.53 4.37 16.19
N LEU A 108 -10.77 4.33 15.71
CA LEU A 108 -11.20 5.06 14.51
C LEU A 108 -11.01 6.58 14.65
N ARG A 109 -11.01 7.12 15.88
CA ARG A 109 -10.69 8.53 16.15
C ARG A 109 -9.24 8.87 15.83
N SER A 110 -8.42 7.87 15.58
CA SER A 110 -7.04 8.03 15.14
C SER A 110 -6.91 8.42 13.68
N ALA A 111 -7.93 8.20 12.85
CA ALA A 111 -8.03 8.71 11.49
C ALA A 111 -8.86 10.00 11.45
N PRO A 112 -8.74 10.84 10.42
CA PRO A 112 -9.62 11.98 10.22
C PRO A 112 -11.08 11.51 10.08
N LEU A 113 -12.01 12.17 10.75
CA LEU A 113 -13.44 11.76 10.74
C LEU A 113 -13.99 11.66 9.31
N TRP A 114 -13.65 12.62 8.45
CA TRP A 114 -14.09 12.63 7.06
C TRP A 114 -13.63 11.36 6.30
N ALA A 115 -12.41 10.84 6.57
CA ALA A 115 -11.92 9.63 5.94
C ALA A 115 -12.74 8.41 6.38
N SER A 116 -13.03 8.29 7.68
CA SER A 116 -13.89 7.22 8.21
C SER A 116 -15.32 7.31 7.65
N VAL A 117 -15.87 8.52 7.48
CA VAL A 117 -17.20 8.75 6.91
C VAL A 117 -17.22 8.36 5.41
N LEU A 118 -16.25 8.83 4.61
CA LEU A 118 -16.21 8.50 3.18
C LEU A 118 -15.94 7.01 2.94
N VAL A 119 -15.07 6.38 3.73
CA VAL A 119 -14.87 4.93 3.68
C VAL A 119 -16.17 4.19 4.03
N GLY A 120 -16.84 4.57 5.11
CA GLY A 120 -18.10 3.97 5.51
C GLY A 120 -19.19 4.12 4.44
N LEU A 121 -19.29 5.31 3.83
CA LEU A 121 -20.24 5.58 2.75
C LEU A 121 -19.90 4.76 1.49
N PHE A 122 -18.61 4.68 1.12
CA PHE A 122 -18.17 3.87 -0.01
C PHE A 122 -18.50 2.38 0.19
N LEU A 123 -18.26 1.84 1.39
CA LEU A 123 -18.62 0.45 1.71
C LEU A 123 -20.14 0.23 1.72
N ALA A 124 -20.93 1.20 2.19
CA ALA A 124 -22.39 1.11 2.15
C ALA A 124 -22.93 1.09 0.72
N LEU A 125 -22.33 1.88 -0.19
CA LEU A 125 -22.69 1.87 -1.61
C LEU A 125 -22.27 0.57 -2.30
N ASN A 126 -21.07 0.03 -1.99
CA ASN A 126 -20.67 -1.30 -2.46
C ASN A 126 -21.65 -2.40 -1.99
N LEU A 127 -22.09 -2.33 -0.72
CA LEU A 127 -23.09 -3.27 -0.20
C LEU A 127 -24.45 -3.13 -0.93
N LEU A 128 -24.86 -1.92 -1.24
CA LEU A 128 -26.07 -1.65 -2.00
C LEU A 128 -25.96 -2.21 -3.42
N ALA A 129 -24.83 -2.00 -4.09
CA ALA A 129 -24.56 -2.52 -5.44
C ALA A 129 -24.53 -4.06 -5.49
N CYS A 130 -24.24 -4.75 -4.38
CA CYS A 130 -24.35 -6.21 -4.31
C CYS A 130 -25.76 -6.74 -4.60
N MET A 131 -26.80 -5.90 -4.50
CA MET A 131 -28.19 -6.30 -4.82
C MET A 131 -28.41 -6.55 -6.33
N GLU A 132 -27.59 -5.94 -7.18
CA GLU A 132 -27.59 -6.10 -8.64
C GLU A 132 -26.62 -7.20 -9.12
N ALA A 133 -25.89 -7.84 -8.21
CA ALA A 133 -24.82 -8.76 -8.58
C ALA A 133 -25.34 -10.05 -9.22
N VAL A 134 -24.78 -10.40 -10.38
CA VAL A 134 -25.06 -11.67 -11.09
C VAL A 134 -24.51 -12.86 -10.28
N ASP A 135 -23.32 -12.71 -9.66
CA ASP A 135 -22.74 -13.68 -8.73
C ASP A 135 -22.59 -13.04 -7.33
N PRO A 136 -23.56 -13.28 -6.43
CA PRO A 136 -23.53 -12.74 -5.06
C PRO A 136 -22.33 -13.23 -4.23
N SER A 137 -21.83 -14.44 -4.47
CA SER A 137 -20.66 -14.98 -3.75
C SER A 137 -19.40 -14.21 -4.11
N ARG A 138 -19.20 -13.96 -5.39
CA ARG A 138 -18.10 -13.13 -5.90
C ARG A 138 -18.23 -11.69 -5.40
N ALA A 139 -19.44 -11.11 -5.42
CA ALA A 139 -19.68 -9.75 -4.90
C ALA A 139 -19.33 -9.64 -3.40
N ALA A 140 -19.74 -10.60 -2.59
CA ALA A 140 -19.42 -10.64 -1.17
C ALA A 140 -17.91 -10.75 -0.92
N SER A 141 -17.20 -11.53 -1.75
CA SER A 141 -15.73 -11.67 -1.67
C SER A 141 -15.04 -10.34 -1.98
N PHE A 142 -15.41 -9.66 -3.06
CA PHE A 142 -14.82 -8.38 -3.45
C PHE A 142 -15.16 -7.26 -2.46
N LEU A 143 -16.40 -7.20 -1.96
CA LEU A 143 -16.79 -6.29 -0.88
C LEU A 143 -15.95 -6.52 0.37
N SER A 144 -15.70 -7.77 0.75
CA SER A 144 -14.89 -8.13 1.91
C SER A 144 -13.42 -7.67 1.74
N ILE A 145 -12.86 -7.82 0.53
CA ILE A 145 -11.50 -7.33 0.21
C ILE A 145 -11.46 -5.80 0.30
N THR A 146 -12.44 -5.10 -0.28
CA THR A 146 -12.54 -3.63 -0.24
C THR A 146 -12.67 -3.13 1.20
N ALA A 147 -13.52 -3.78 2.02
CA ALA A 147 -13.68 -3.46 3.44
C ALA A 147 -12.38 -3.69 4.22
N TYR A 148 -11.75 -4.85 4.05
CA TYR A 148 -10.47 -5.17 4.67
C TYR A 148 -9.39 -4.13 4.34
N LEU A 149 -9.21 -3.77 3.07
CA LEU A 149 -8.17 -2.86 2.62
C LEU A 149 -8.43 -1.42 3.10
N SER A 150 -9.67 -0.96 3.05
CA SER A 150 -10.03 0.37 3.57
C SER A 150 -9.84 0.47 5.09
N LEU A 151 -10.17 -0.59 5.84
CA LEU A 151 -9.86 -0.69 7.27
C LEU A 151 -8.35 -0.74 7.53
N LEU A 152 -7.55 -1.37 6.67
CA LEU A 152 -6.08 -1.36 6.75
C LEU A 152 -5.54 0.08 6.66
N GLY A 153 -6.12 0.92 5.80
CA GLY A 153 -5.77 2.34 5.72
C GLY A 153 -6.09 3.10 7.02
N LEU A 154 -7.30 2.95 7.56
CA LEU A 154 -7.72 3.55 8.81
C LEU A 154 -6.86 3.09 9.99
N TRP A 155 -6.59 1.78 10.07
CA TRP A 155 -5.71 1.20 11.09
C TRP A 155 -4.28 1.73 10.98
N THR A 156 -3.72 1.82 9.78
CA THR A 156 -2.38 2.37 9.55
C THR A 156 -2.26 3.79 10.08
N SER A 157 -3.30 4.63 9.91
CA SER A 157 -3.35 5.98 10.46
C SER A 157 -3.23 6.01 11.98
N GLY A 158 -3.83 5.05 12.68
CA GLY A 158 -3.74 4.92 14.13
C GLY A 158 -2.43 4.31 14.62
N TYR A 159 -1.86 3.39 13.84
CA TYR A 159 -0.68 2.65 14.23
C TYR A 159 0.62 3.45 14.10
N VAL A 160 0.83 4.17 12.98
CA VAL A 160 2.11 4.85 12.69
C VAL A 160 2.17 6.22 13.36
N ARG A 161 2.29 6.25 14.69
CA ARG A 161 2.30 7.45 15.53
C ARG A 161 3.66 7.79 16.15
N THR A 162 4.63 6.88 16.07
CA THR A 162 5.94 7.03 16.70
C THR A 162 7.07 6.87 15.68
N HIS A 163 8.20 7.57 15.92
CA HIS A 163 9.40 7.41 15.09
C HIS A 163 9.88 5.97 14.97
N ARG A 164 9.72 5.16 16.04
CA ARG A 164 10.11 3.74 16.05
C ARG A 164 9.27 2.95 15.05
N ARG A 165 7.92 3.10 15.09
CA ARG A 165 7.00 2.40 14.17
C ARG A 165 7.15 2.89 12.74
N ALA A 166 7.26 4.21 12.53
CA ALA A 166 7.50 4.79 11.20
C ALA A 166 8.81 4.26 10.59
N ARG A 167 9.90 4.20 11.38
CA ARG A 167 11.18 3.63 10.94
C ARG A 167 11.09 2.14 10.62
N MET A 168 10.35 1.38 11.42
CA MET A 168 10.13 -0.05 11.18
C MET A 168 9.38 -0.28 9.87
N VAL A 169 8.24 0.39 9.68
CA VAL A 169 7.44 0.32 8.45
C VAL A 169 8.29 0.69 7.24
N LEU A 170 9.01 1.81 7.31
CA LEU A 170 9.88 2.28 6.22
C LEU A 170 10.95 1.25 5.86
N LYS A 171 11.68 0.72 6.86
CA LYS A 171 12.74 -0.27 6.63
C LYS A 171 12.21 -1.56 6.01
N LEU A 172 11.09 -2.06 6.51
CA LEU A 172 10.53 -3.32 6.04
C LEU A 172 9.92 -3.16 4.64
N TRP A 173 9.22 -2.07 4.37
CA TRP A 173 8.68 -1.82 3.02
C TRP A 173 9.80 -1.67 2.00
N ILE A 174 10.80 -0.83 2.25
CA ILE A 174 11.97 -0.70 1.36
C ILE A 174 12.70 -2.04 1.24
N GLY A 175 12.89 -2.76 2.34
CA GLY A 175 13.61 -4.03 2.37
C GLY A 175 12.92 -5.10 1.54
N THR A 176 11.61 -5.32 1.74
CA THR A 176 10.86 -6.32 0.96
C THR A 176 10.75 -5.92 -0.50
N ALA A 177 10.51 -4.64 -0.80
CA ALA A 177 10.44 -4.14 -2.17
C ALA A 177 11.79 -4.30 -2.89
N ALA A 178 12.92 -3.93 -2.25
CA ALA A 178 14.24 -4.08 -2.83
C ALA A 178 14.63 -5.55 -3.02
N LEU A 179 14.32 -6.41 -2.04
CA LEU A 179 14.59 -7.85 -2.15
C LEU A 179 13.79 -8.48 -3.30
N THR A 180 12.49 -8.16 -3.39
CA THR A 180 11.63 -8.64 -4.48
C THR A 180 12.12 -8.11 -5.83
N ALA A 181 12.54 -6.83 -5.91
CA ALA A 181 13.07 -6.25 -7.13
C ALA A 181 14.41 -6.89 -7.55
N ALA A 182 15.31 -7.15 -6.60
CA ALA A 182 16.58 -7.82 -6.89
C ALA A 182 16.35 -9.26 -7.40
N ALA A 183 15.52 -10.02 -6.68
CA ALA A 183 15.26 -11.41 -7.02
C ALA A 183 14.58 -11.54 -8.39
N SER A 184 13.54 -10.73 -8.66
CA SER A 184 12.80 -10.80 -9.93
C SER A 184 13.60 -10.28 -11.13
N THR A 185 14.43 -9.25 -10.94
CA THR A 185 15.32 -8.79 -11.99
C THR A 185 16.42 -9.82 -12.27
N LEU A 186 16.99 -10.45 -11.23
CA LEU A 186 17.98 -11.51 -11.41
C LEU A 186 17.39 -12.73 -12.14
N ALA A 187 16.15 -13.08 -11.84
CA ALA A 187 15.44 -14.21 -12.44
C ALA A 187 15.24 -14.08 -13.96
N LEU A 188 15.32 -12.87 -14.53
CA LEU A 188 15.29 -12.67 -15.99
C LEU A 188 16.58 -13.13 -16.70
N TYR A 189 17.68 -13.26 -15.97
CA TYR A 189 19.00 -13.48 -16.57
C TYR A 189 19.73 -14.71 -16.03
N VAL A 190 19.28 -15.22 -14.89
CA VAL A 190 19.93 -16.36 -14.20
C VAL A 190 18.86 -17.33 -13.73
N ASP A 191 19.03 -18.59 -14.13
CA ASP A 191 18.18 -19.67 -13.64
C ASP A 191 18.63 -20.12 -12.26
N PHE A 192 17.73 -20.09 -11.31
CA PHE A 192 17.88 -20.63 -9.96
C PHE A 192 16.56 -21.24 -9.48
N PRO A 193 16.55 -22.10 -8.45
CA PRO A 193 15.31 -22.69 -7.96
C PRO A 193 14.27 -21.63 -7.60
N GLY A 194 13.12 -21.64 -8.30
CA GLY A 194 12.03 -20.67 -8.15
C GLY A 194 12.14 -19.41 -9.01
N SER A 195 13.18 -19.25 -9.85
CA SER A 195 13.30 -18.08 -10.75
C SER A 195 12.10 -17.93 -11.68
N ILE A 196 11.59 -19.04 -12.21
CA ILE A 196 10.45 -19.09 -13.13
C ILE A 196 9.16 -18.49 -12.52
N GLU A 197 9.07 -18.43 -11.21
CA GLU A 197 7.92 -17.87 -10.52
C GLU A 197 8.03 -16.34 -10.33
N LEU A 198 9.22 -15.78 -10.59
CA LEU A 198 9.52 -14.35 -10.36
C LEU A 198 9.40 -13.50 -11.62
N HIS A 199 9.18 -14.11 -12.78
CA HIS A 199 8.95 -13.42 -14.04
C HIS A 199 7.78 -14.03 -14.82
N GLU A 200 7.19 -13.26 -15.75
CA GLU A 200 6.12 -13.71 -16.63
C GLU A 200 6.69 -14.63 -17.69
N ARG A 201 6.19 -15.87 -17.79
CA ARG A 201 6.77 -16.98 -18.59
C ARG A 201 6.87 -16.69 -20.09
N TYR A 202 5.99 -15.86 -20.64
CA TYR A 202 5.88 -15.67 -22.09
C TYR A 202 6.47 -14.35 -22.60
N VAL A 203 6.84 -13.43 -21.72
CA VAL A 203 7.14 -12.04 -22.12
C VAL A 203 8.34 -11.46 -21.37
N ASP A 204 9.17 -12.25 -20.71
CA ASP A 204 10.40 -11.85 -20.00
C ASP A 204 10.25 -10.58 -19.15
N ARG A 205 9.15 -10.45 -18.39
CA ARG A 205 8.85 -9.32 -17.52
C ARG A 205 9.04 -9.72 -16.06
N ALA A 206 9.77 -8.91 -15.30
CA ALA A 206 9.85 -9.08 -13.86
C ALA A 206 8.48 -8.86 -13.20
N GLN A 207 8.03 -9.81 -12.40
CA GLN A 207 6.76 -9.73 -11.65
C GLN A 207 6.92 -9.99 -10.15
N GLY A 208 8.09 -10.45 -9.70
CA GLY A 208 8.30 -10.83 -8.32
C GLY A 208 7.34 -11.92 -7.87
N LEU A 209 6.93 -11.86 -6.61
CA LEU A 209 5.90 -12.73 -6.05
C LEU A 209 4.49 -12.10 -6.17
N PHE A 210 4.22 -11.46 -7.32
CA PHE A 210 2.92 -10.95 -7.73
C PHE A 210 2.39 -11.77 -8.91
N ASN A 211 1.08 -11.66 -9.18
CA ASN A 211 0.45 -12.34 -10.32
C ASN A 211 0.53 -11.52 -11.62
N ASP A 212 0.87 -10.21 -11.51
CA ASP A 212 0.90 -9.29 -12.64
C ASP A 212 2.06 -8.28 -12.50
N PRO A 213 2.93 -8.14 -13.52
CA PRO A 213 3.95 -7.09 -13.57
C PRO A 213 3.37 -5.67 -13.45
N ASN A 214 2.11 -5.46 -13.85
CA ASN A 214 1.44 -4.15 -13.73
C ASN A 214 1.00 -3.83 -12.30
N VAL A 215 1.02 -4.80 -11.38
CA VAL A 215 0.87 -4.61 -9.93
C VAL A 215 2.23 -4.50 -9.25
N TYR A 216 3.16 -5.36 -9.64
CA TYR A 216 4.51 -5.41 -9.09
C TYR A 216 5.29 -4.11 -9.31
N GLY A 217 5.34 -3.61 -10.55
CA GLY A 217 6.08 -2.38 -10.86
C GLY A 217 5.63 -1.18 -10.00
N PRO A 218 4.33 -0.84 -9.98
CA PRO A 218 3.81 0.24 -9.13
C PRO A 218 4.00 0.03 -7.63
N PHE A 219 4.03 -1.21 -7.13
CA PHE A 219 4.33 -1.51 -5.73
C PHE A 219 5.73 -1.02 -5.30
N LEU A 220 6.70 -1.05 -6.21
CA LEU A 220 8.07 -0.61 -5.94
C LEU A 220 8.20 0.92 -5.86
N VAL A 221 7.32 1.67 -6.54
CA VAL A 221 7.44 3.13 -6.66
C VAL A 221 7.39 3.86 -5.32
N PRO A 222 6.41 3.63 -4.40
CA PRO A 222 6.42 4.29 -3.10
C PRO A 222 7.71 4.03 -2.30
N ALA A 223 8.25 2.81 -2.34
CA ALA A 223 9.51 2.47 -1.68
C ALA A 223 10.69 3.23 -2.31
N ALA A 224 10.75 3.34 -3.65
CA ALA A 224 11.76 4.11 -4.36
C ALA A 224 11.72 5.61 -3.99
N ILE A 225 10.54 6.21 -3.94
CA ILE A 225 10.34 7.62 -3.56
C ILE A 225 10.72 7.87 -2.10
N LEU A 226 10.37 6.96 -1.20
CA LEU A 226 10.73 7.07 0.22
C LEU A 226 12.24 6.95 0.45
N VAL A 227 12.92 5.99 -0.20
CA VAL A 227 14.38 5.85 -0.06
C VAL A 227 15.12 7.00 -0.74
N LEU A 228 14.62 7.48 -1.87
CA LEU A 228 15.15 8.66 -2.56
C LEU A 228 15.10 9.91 -1.67
N HIS A 229 13.95 10.14 -0.99
CA HIS A 229 13.84 11.23 -0.03
C HIS A 229 14.81 11.07 1.16
N GLU A 230 14.97 9.84 1.68
CA GLU A 230 15.93 9.55 2.77
C GLU A 230 17.40 9.68 2.35
N LEU A 231 17.71 9.65 1.06
CA LEU A 231 19.02 10.02 0.52
C LEU A 231 19.26 11.52 0.56
N LEU A 232 18.25 12.31 0.21
CA LEU A 232 18.31 13.77 0.15
C LEU A 232 18.22 14.42 1.53
N GLU A 233 17.36 13.87 2.39
CA GLU A 233 17.06 14.37 3.73
C GLU A 233 16.88 13.20 4.71
N PRO A 234 17.97 12.68 5.27
CA PRO A 234 17.94 11.54 6.19
C PRO A 234 17.21 11.90 7.49
N ARG A 235 16.02 11.33 7.71
CA ARG A 235 15.21 11.55 8.93
C ARG A 235 15.09 10.29 9.78
N LEU A 236 14.66 9.20 9.19
CA LEU A 236 14.44 7.91 9.85
C LEU A 236 15.61 6.95 9.61
N LEU A 237 16.21 6.97 8.42
CA LEU A 237 17.33 6.13 8.02
C LEU A 237 18.62 6.96 8.03
N ARG A 238 19.17 7.20 9.22
CA ARG A 238 20.45 7.91 9.38
C ARG A 238 21.60 6.97 9.05
N GLY A 239 22.49 7.37 8.14
CA GLY A 239 23.62 6.55 7.67
C GLY A 239 23.26 5.61 6.50
N GLY A 240 24.21 4.74 6.14
CA GLY A 240 24.02 3.75 5.08
C GLY A 240 23.75 4.35 3.69
N ARG A 241 24.40 5.46 3.31
CA ARG A 241 24.16 6.14 2.03
C ARG A 241 24.34 5.21 0.84
N LEU A 242 25.38 4.37 0.86
CA LEU A 242 25.61 3.38 -0.19
C LEU A 242 24.47 2.36 -0.26
N LEU A 243 24.03 1.83 0.89
CA LEU A 243 22.90 0.88 0.93
C LEU A 243 21.62 1.50 0.39
N LYS A 244 21.35 2.78 0.69
CA LYS A 244 20.18 3.49 0.14
C LYS A 244 20.31 3.71 -1.37
N LEU A 245 21.49 4.02 -1.88
CA LEU A 245 21.75 4.13 -3.32
C LEU A 245 21.55 2.78 -4.01
N LEU A 246 22.11 1.71 -3.47
CA LEU A 246 21.92 0.35 -3.99
C LEU A 246 20.44 -0.03 -3.98
N ALA A 247 19.73 0.20 -2.88
CA ALA A 247 18.30 -0.07 -2.79
C ALA A 247 17.51 0.74 -3.85
N LEU A 248 17.81 2.03 -4.02
CA LEU A 248 17.16 2.86 -5.04
C LEU A 248 17.43 2.34 -6.45
N THR A 249 18.69 2.01 -6.77
CA THR A 249 19.06 1.47 -8.09
C THR A 249 18.31 0.17 -8.38
N VAL A 250 18.28 -0.75 -7.41
CA VAL A 250 17.56 -2.02 -7.53
C VAL A 250 16.06 -1.80 -7.71
N LEU A 251 15.45 -0.86 -6.97
CA LEU A 251 14.03 -0.53 -7.10
C LEU A 251 13.71 0.08 -8.47
N VAL A 252 14.53 1.02 -8.96
CA VAL A 252 14.37 1.63 -10.29
C VAL A 252 14.54 0.57 -11.37
N LEU A 253 15.53 -0.32 -11.24
CA LEU A 253 15.73 -1.43 -12.16
C LEU A 253 14.53 -2.39 -12.16
N GLY A 254 13.98 -2.73 -10.98
CA GLY A 254 12.76 -3.54 -10.87
C GLY A 254 11.54 -2.88 -11.53
N VAL A 255 11.35 -1.55 -11.36
CA VAL A 255 10.31 -0.79 -12.06
C VAL A 255 10.53 -0.84 -13.58
N THR A 256 11.77 -0.70 -14.05
CA THR A 256 12.11 -0.74 -15.48
C THR A 256 11.84 -2.12 -16.06
N THR A 257 12.33 -3.17 -15.43
CA THR A 257 12.21 -4.57 -15.89
C THR A 257 10.81 -5.15 -15.72
N SER A 258 9.91 -4.47 -14.97
CA SER A 258 8.48 -4.82 -14.98
C SER A 258 7.84 -4.55 -16.35
N TYR A 259 8.46 -3.72 -17.18
CA TYR A 259 7.94 -3.25 -18.47
C TYR A 259 6.48 -2.76 -18.40
N SER A 260 6.07 -2.24 -17.25
CA SER A 260 4.76 -1.65 -17.02
C SER A 260 4.80 -0.16 -17.32
N ARG A 261 4.15 0.25 -18.41
CA ARG A 261 4.03 1.69 -18.77
C ARG A 261 3.37 2.50 -17.66
N ALA A 262 2.38 1.90 -16.98
CA ALA A 262 1.70 2.53 -15.85
C ALA A 262 2.66 2.72 -14.65
N ALA A 263 3.58 1.77 -14.38
CA ALA A 263 4.61 1.92 -13.35
C ALA A 263 5.62 3.02 -13.70
N TRP A 264 6.01 3.14 -14.97
CA TRP A 264 6.89 4.21 -15.44
C TRP A 264 6.24 5.58 -15.28
N LEU A 265 4.94 5.70 -15.65
CA LEU A 265 4.16 6.92 -15.45
C LEU A 265 4.06 7.25 -13.95
N ASN A 266 3.75 6.26 -13.11
CA ASN A 266 3.69 6.43 -11.65
C ASN A 266 5.00 7.00 -11.10
N LEU A 267 6.14 6.39 -11.44
CA LEU A 267 7.46 6.86 -11.01
C LEU A 267 7.76 8.27 -11.56
N GLY A 268 7.48 8.51 -12.84
CA GLY A 268 7.69 9.81 -13.50
C GLY A 268 6.90 10.93 -12.83
N VAL A 269 5.60 10.73 -12.60
CA VAL A 269 4.74 11.70 -11.90
C VAL A 269 5.23 11.94 -10.48
N ALA A 270 5.55 10.89 -9.73
CA ALA A 270 6.04 11.01 -8.37
C ALA A 270 7.34 11.82 -8.29
N VAL A 271 8.27 11.59 -9.22
CA VAL A 271 9.53 12.34 -9.34
C VAL A 271 9.27 13.80 -9.70
N LEU A 272 8.39 14.07 -10.67
CA LEU A 272 8.03 15.43 -11.07
C LEU A 272 7.42 16.23 -9.90
N VAL A 273 6.54 15.60 -9.13
CA VAL A 273 5.97 16.23 -7.92
C VAL A 273 7.07 16.52 -6.89
N MET A 274 8.01 15.61 -6.66
CA MET A 274 9.16 15.89 -5.79
C MET A 274 10.00 17.07 -6.30
N LEU A 275 10.31 17.10 -7.59
CA LEU A 275 11.08 18.19 -8.22
C LEU A 275 10.35 19.54 -8.12
N ALA A 276 9.03 19.55 -8.24
CA ALA A 276 8.22 20.76 -8.10
C ALA A 276 8.16 21.27 -6.65
N VAL A 277 8.07 20.35 -5.67
CA VAL A 277 7.86 20.72 -4.26
C VAL A 277 9.18 21.03 -3.53
N LEU A 278 10.28 20.35 -3.84
CA LEU A 278 11.55 20.54 -3.14
C LEU A 278 12.09 21.98 -3.21
N PRO A 279 12.08 22.69 -4.36
CA PRO A 279 12.59 24.05 -4.47
C PRO A 279 11.86 25.05 -3.57
N LEU A 280 10.58 24.79 -3.25
CA LEU A 280 9.77 25.65 -2.38
C LEU A 280 10.23 25.67 -0.91
N ARG A 281 11.19 24.81 -0.54
CA ARG A 281 11.75 24.70 0.81
C ARG A 281 13.14 25.36 0.90
N ARG A 282 13.53 25.81 2.09
CA ARG A 282 14.89 26.35 2.33
C ARG A 282 15.95 25.32 1.91
N GLY A 283 16.88 25.74 1.06
CA GLY A 283 17.90 24.86 0.47
C GLY A 283 17.36 23.82 -0.52
N GLY A 284 16.12 24.00 -1.00
CA GLY A 284 15.43 23.05 -1.86
C GLY A 284 15.99 22.96 -3.27
N VAL A 285 16.53 24.05 -3.83
CA VAL A 285 17.17 24.03 -5.17
C VAL A 285 18.36 23.06 -5.18
N ARG A 286 19.25 23.10 -4.18
CA ARG A 286 20.37 22.15 -4.07
C ARG A 286 19.88 20.70 -3.97
N ARG A 287 18.77 20.47 -3.23
CA ARG A 287 18.18 19.13 -3.10
C ARG A 287 17.53 18.68 -4.39
N ALA A 288 16.83 19.57 -5.10
CA ALA A 288 16.25 19.27 -6.41
C ALA A 288 17.34 18.93 -7.44
N SER A 289 18.46 19.66 -7.46
CA SER A 289 19.61 19.33 -8.31
C SER A 289 20.23 17.98 -7.95
N ALA A 290 20.40 17.69 -6.64
CA ALA A 290 20.89 16.39 -6.17
C ALA A 290 19.93 15.25 -6.54
N LEU A 291 18.61 15.48 -6.46
CA LEU A 291 17.57 14.55 -6.90
C LEU A 291 17.73 14.24 -8.40
N LEU A 292 17.80 15.29 -9.22
CA LEU A 292 17.94 15.14 -10.67
C LEU A 292 19.21 14.35 -11.01
N LEU A 293 20.35 14.69 -10.44
CA LEU A 293 21.61 13.97 -10.65
C LEU A 293 21.51 12.49 -10.21
N THR A 294 20.90 12.23 -9.05
CA THR A 294 20.71 10.86 -8.57
C THR A 294 19.84 10.04 -9.53
N LEU A 295 18.75 10.63 -10.02
CA LEU A 295 17.86 9.96 -10.97
C LEU A 295 18.53 9.72 -12.31
N VAL A 296 19.25 10.72 -12.85
CA VAL A 296 20.01 10.55 -14.10
C VAL A 296 21.02 9.40 -13.93
N ALA A 297 21.73 9.32 -12.82
CA ALA A 297 22.65 8.23 -12.54
C ALA A 297 21.96 6.87 -12.45
N CYS A 298 20.80 6.77 -11.76
CA CYS A 298 20.03 5.53 -11.65
C CYS A 298 19.45 5.10 -12.99
N PHE A 299 18.89 6.03 -13.78
CA PHE A 299 18.37 5.72 -15.11
C PHE A 299 19.47 5.35 -16.10
N ALA A 300 20.65 6.01 -16.02
CA ALA A 300 21.80 5.64 -16.82
C ALA A 300 22.28 4.21 -16.48
N ALA A 301 22.38 3.88 -15.18
CA ALA A 301 22.73 2.53 -14.74
C ALA A 301 21.72 1.48 -15.22
N ALA A 302 20.41 1.77 -15.09
CA ALA A 302 19.36 0.90 -15.59
C ALA A 302 19.41 0.76 -17.12
N GLY A 303 19.63 1.86 -17.86
CA GLY A 303 19.80 1.84 -19.30
C GLY A 303 21.00 1.01 -19.76
N VAL A 304 22.14 1.15 -19.09
CA VAL A 304 23.33 0.31 -19.37
C VAL A 304 22.99 -1.18 -19.13
N ALA A 305 22.31 -1.51 -18.05
CA ALA A 305 21.91 -2.88 -17.76
C ALA A 305 20.97 -3.44 -18.86
N VAL A 306 19.97 -2.67 -19.31
CA VAL A 306 19.04 -3.05 -20.37
C VAL A 306 19.77 -3.28 -21.71
N VAL A 307 20.72 -2.40 -22.06
CA VAL A 307 21.52 -2.56 -23.29
C VAL A 307 22.45 -3.76 -23.17
N ALA A 308 23.14 -3.93 -22.05
CA ALA A 308 24.06 -5.04 -21.82
C ALA A 308 23.36 -6.42 -21.86
N THR A 309 22.06 -6.46 -21.53
CA THR A 309 21.24 -7.68 -21.54
C THR A 309 20.49 -7.91 -22.87
N GLY A 310 20.64 -7.00 -23.84
CA GLY A 310 19.94 -7.11 -25.15
C GLY A 310 18.46 -6.80 -25.11
N SER A 311 17.93 -6.31 -23.97
CA SER A 311 16.49 -6.05 -23.77
C SER A 311 16.01 -4.73 -24.40
N SER A 312 16.86 -4.01 -25.14
CA SER A 312 16.53 -2.70 -25.73
C SER A 312 15.40 -2.75 -26.76
N LYS A 313 15.38 -3.79 -27.61
CA LYS A 313 14.30 -4.00 -28.61
C LYS A 313 12.94 -4.18 -27.93
N PHE A 314 12.89 -4.98 -26.87
CA PHE A 314 11.66 -5.22 -26.13
C PHE A 314 11.17 -3.94 -25.43
N LEU A 315 12.09 -3.11 -24.93
CA LEU A 315 11.75 -1.80 -24.35
C LEU A 315 11.13 -0.86 -25.40
N GLU A 316 11.72 -0.83 -26.61
CA GLU A 316 11.21 -0.03 -27.74
C GLU A 316 9.81 -0.51 -28.18
N GLU A 317 9.62 -1.80 -28.34
CA GLU A 317 8.30 -2.38 -28.66
C GLU A 317 7.25 -2.00 -27.60
N ARG A 318 7.62 -2.07 -26.32
CA ARG A 318 6.71 -1.72 -25.21
C ARG A 318 6.40 -0.23 -25.11
N ALA A 319 7.27 0.65 -25.58
CA ALA A 319 7.03 2.09 -25.63
C ALA A 319 5.98 2.48 -26.70
N ASN A 320 5.76 1.64 -27.69
CA ASN A 320 4.79 1.87 -28.76
C ASN A 320 3.37 1.42 -28.36
N VAL A 321 2.35 1.96 -29.06
CA VAL A 321 0.95 1.55 -28.93
C VAL A 321 0.81 0.10 -29.41
N GLN A 322 0.17 -0.74 -28.61
CA GLN A 322 0.00 -2.17 -28.87
C GLN A 322 -1.46 -2.51 -29.22
N SER A 323 -1.67 -3.59 -29.94
CA SER A 323 -3.01 -4.03 -30.36
C SER A 323 -3.98 -4.24 -29.18
N TYR A 324 -3.49 -4.69 -28.03
CA TYR A 324 -4.30 -4.86 -26.84
C TYR A 324 -4.77 -3.54 -26.20
N ASP A 325 -4.15 -2.41 -26.51
CA ASP A 325 -4.63 -1.10 -26.03
C ASP A 325 -6.03 -0.78 -26.58
N THR A 326 -6.32 -1.17 -27.83
CA THR A 326 -7.66 -1.03 -28.42
C THR A 326 -8.72 -1.84 -27.65
N GLN A 327 -8.36 -3.05 -27.23
CA GLN A 327 -9.24 -3.91 -26.44
C GLN A 327 -9.52 -3.30 -25.05
N ARG A 328 -8.50 -2.70 -24.41
CA ARG A 328 -8.66 -1.98 -23.12
C ARG A 328 -9.60 -0.79 -23.24
N PHE A 329 -9.47 0.01 -24.30
CA PHE A 329 -10.39 1.12 -24.56
C PHE A 329 -11.80 0.63 -24.85
N GLY A 330 -11.95 -0.53 -25.50
CA GLY A 330 -13.25 -1.21 -25.68
C GLY A 330 -13.88 -1.56 -24.34
N ALA A 331 -13.15 -2.25 -23.45
CA ALA A 331 -13.63 -2.60 -22.13
C ALA A 331 -13.98 -1.37 -21.26
N GLN A 332 -13.20 -0.28 -21.39
CA GLN A 332 -13.54 0.97 -20.69
C GLN A 332 -14.85 1.60 -21.20
N ARG A 333 -15.14 1.46 -22.49
CA ARG A 333 -16.42 1.88 -23.06
C ARG A 333 -17.57 1.02 -22.54
N GLY A 334 -17.41 -0.31 -22.56
CA GLY A 334 -18.39 -1.24 -21.97
C GLY A 334 -18.67 -0.93 -20.51
N GLY A 335 -17.66 -0.53 -19.74
CA GLY A 335 -17.87 -0.09 -18.35
C GLY A 335 -18.71 1.17 -18.20
N VAL A 336 -18.64 2.11 -19.14
CA VAL A 336 -19.52 3.28 -19.16
C VAL A 336 -20.95 2.88 -19.56
N GLU A 337 -21.09 2.01 -20.57
CA GLU A 337 -22.39 1.47 -21.01
C GLU A 337 -23.09 0.71 -19.88
N LEU A 338 -22.36 -0.15 -19.14
CA LEU A 338 -22.87 -0.83 -17.95
C LEU A 338 -23.38 0.16 -16.89
N ALA A 339 -22.71 1.27 -16.67
CA ALA A 339 -23.15 2.26 -15.68
C ALA A 339 -24.37 3.06 -16.14
N GLU A 340 -24.60 3.22 -17.44
CA GLU A 340 -25.81 3.82 -18.00
C GLU A 340 -27.03 2.89 -17.79
N GLU A 341 -26.82 1.59 -17.96
CA GLU A 341 -27.87 0.57 -17.75
C GLU A 341 -28.13 0.28 -16.27
N HIS A 342 -27.07 0.34 -15.44
CA HIS A 342 -27.09 0.05 -13.99
C HIS A 342 -26.59 1.25 -13.16
N PRO A 343 -27.42 2.27 -12.91
CA PRO A 343 -26.98 3.49 -12.20
C PRO A 343 -26.45 3.27 -10.78
N LEU A 344 -26.86 2.18 -10.12
CA LEU A 344 -26.37 1.76 -8.80
C LEU A 344 -25.12 0.88 -8.88
N GLY A 345 -24.69 0.53 -10.09
CA GLY A 345 -23.60 -0.41 -10.38
C GLY A 345 -24.07 -1.86 -10.46
N VAL A 346 -23.27 -2.69 -11.13
CA VAL A 346 -23.54 -4.13 -11.30
C VAL A 346 -23.06 -4.98 -10.11
N GLY A 347 -22.47 -4.36 -9.11
CA GLY A 347 -21.91 -5.01 -7.93
C GLY A 347 -20.39 -5.23 -7.99
N PRO A 348 -19.73 -5.28 -6.82
CA PRO A 348 -18.27 -5.48 -6.73
C PRO A 348 -17.85 -6.79 -7.39
N GLY A 349 -16.77 -6.74 -8.18
CA GLY A 349 -16.19 -7.90 -8.85
C GLY A 349 -17.02 -8.49 -10.00
N GLN A 350 -18.11 -7.82 -10.44
CA GLN A 350 -18.94 -8.33 -11.52
C GLN A 350 -18.44 -7.91 -12.91
N PHE A 351 -17.58 -6.91 -12.99
CA PHE A 351 -17.11 -6.36 -14.27
C PHE A 351 -16.56 -7.44 -15.21
N GLU A 352 -15.67 -8.31 -14.72
CA GLU A 352 -15.07 -9.38 -15.53
C GLU A 352 -16.01 -10.56 -15.85
N LEU A 353 -17.23 -10.57 -15.32
CA LEU A 353 -18.28 -11.53 -15.72
C LEU A 353 -19.11 -11.00 -16.89
N LEU A 354 -19.19 -9.67 -17.03
CA LEU A 354 -20.00 -8.98 -18.03
C LEU A 354 -19.18 -8.52 -19.22
N GLU A 355 -17.90 -8.17 -18.98
CA GLU A 355 -16.95 -7.73 -19.99
C GLU A 355 -15.82 -8.74 -20.19
N PRO A 356 -15.36 -8.95 -21.44
CA PRO A 356 -14.34 -9.98 -21.75
C PRO A 356 -12.96 -9.66 -21.21
N ILE A 357 -12.70 -8.41 -20.86
CA ILE A 357 -11.40 -7.90 -20.39
C ILE A 357 -11.61 -6.96 -19.21
N SER A 358 -10.71 -7.00 -18.23
CA SER A 358 -10.73 -6.09 -17.07
C SER A 358 -10.74 -4.61 -17.49
N ALA A 359 -11.40 -3.77 -16.71
CA ALA A 359 -11.52 -2.32 -16.94
C ALA A 359 -10.18 -1.61 -17.07
N HIS A 360 -9.10 -2.14 -16.48
CA HIS A 360 -7.78 -1.51 -16.43
C HIS A 360 -7.80 -0.02 -16.05
N SER A 361 -8.76 0.36 -15.23
CA SER A 361 -8.92 1.70 -14.65
C SER A 361 -9.76 1.59 -13.39
N THR A 362 -9.24 2.09 -12.27
CA THR A 362 -9.97 2.14 -11.00
C THR A 362 -11.28 2.93 -11.15
N PHE A 363 -11.25 4.00 -11.93
CA PHE A 363 -12.40 4.89 -12.07
C PHE A 363 -13.52 4.26 -12.92
N VAL A 364 -13.16 3.58 -14.01
CA VAL A 364 -14.13 2.89 -14.86
C VAL A 364 -14.71 1.68 -14.11
N ARG A 365 -13.87 0.92 -13.38
CA ARG A 365 -14.34 -0.17 -12.55
C ARG A 365 -15.34 0.32 -11.51
N ALA A 366 -14.97 1.36 -10.74
CA ALA A 366 -15.85 1.93 -9.72
C ALA A 366 -17.15 2.49 -10.31
N LEU A 367 -17.10 3.05 -11.53
CA LEU A 367 -18.29 3.51 -12.24
C LEU A 367 -19.24 2.36 -12.58
N ALA A 368 -18.70 1.27 -13.11
CA ALA A 368 -19.50 0.10 -13.51
C ALA A 368 -19.99 -0.72 -12.30
N GLU A 369 -19.12 -0.95 -11.31
CA GLU A 369 -19.41 -1.84 -10.19
C GLU A 369 -20.20 -1.17 -9.05
N GLU A 370 -19.91 0.12 -8.73
CA GLU A 370 -20.54 0.88 -7.63
C GLU A 370 -21.43 2.03 -8.11
N GLY A 371 -21.57 2.21 -9.42
CA GLY A 371 -22.38 3.25 -10.03
C GLY A 371 -21.78 4.66 -9.90
N VAL A 372 -22.51 5.66 -10.41
CA VAL A 372 -22.05 7.06 -10.43
C VAL A 372 -21.81 7.61 -9.03
N VAL A 373 -22.66 7.26 -8.06
CA VAL A 373 -22.53 7.74 -6.67
C VAL A 373 -21.33 7.09 -6.00
N GLY A 374 -21.10 5.78 -6.21
CA GLY A 374 -19.94 5.06 -5.69
C GLY A 374 -18.64 5.64 -6.23
N LEU A 375 -18.56 5.88 -7.54
CA LEU A 375 -17.42 6.58 -8.15
C LEU A 375 -17.21 7.97 -7.53
N ALA A 376 -18.28 8.78 -7.37
CA ALA A 376 -18.17 10.13 -6.81
C ALA A 376 -17.60 10.10 -5.38
N VAL A 377 -18.04 9.16 -4.55
CA VAL A 377 -17.52 8.98 -3.18
C VAL A 377 -16.06 8.51 -3.18
N LEU A 378 -15.68 7.57 -4.05
CA LEU A 378 -14.29 7.14 -4.20
C LEU A 378 -13.40 8.31 -4.64
N VAL A 379 -13.79 9.06 -5.67
CA VAL A 379 -13.06 10.25 -6.14
C VAL A 379 -12.94 11.29 -5.04
N ALA A 380 -14.01 11.55 -4.28
CA ALA A 380 -13.97 12.45 -3.13
C ALA A 380 -12.96 11.99 -2.07
N LEU A 381 -12.92 10.69 -1.76
CA LEU A 381 -11.95 10.09 -0.82
C LEU A 381 -10.50 10.27 -1.30
N LEU A 382 -10.24 9.98 -2.58
CA LEU A 382 -8.91 10.09 -3.18
C LEU A 382 -8.43 11.55 -3.24
N LEU A 383 -9.31 12.49 -3.67
CA LEU A 383 -9.00 13.92 -3.76
C LEU A 383 -8.89 14.57 -2.37
N ALA A 384 -9.73 14.21 -1.39
CA ALA A 384 -9.58 14.68 -0.03
C ALA A 384 -8.26 14.21 0.59
N THR A 385 -7.84 12.96 0.31
CA THR A 385 -6.52 12.44 0.72
C THR A 385 -5.39 13.24 0.07
N LEU A 386 -5.50 13.57 -1.23
CA LEU A 386 -4.56 14.46 -1.93
C LEU A 386 -4.51 15.85 -1.27
N GLY A 387 -5.66 16.43 -0.98
CA GLY A 387 -5.74 17.73 -0.28
C GLY A 387 -5.04 17.71 1.08
N VAL A 388 -5.19 16.61 1.84
CA VAL A 388 -4.48 16.42 3.11
C VAL A 388 -2.99 16.23 2.89
N ALA A 389 -2.56 15.49 1.87
CA ALA A 389 -1.14 15.33 1.55
C ALA A 389 -0.48 16.68 1.21
N VAL A 390 -1.13 17.51 0.37
CA VAL A 390 -0.69 18.87 0.05
C VAL A 390 -0.63 19.74 1.32
N ARG A 391 -1.69 19.73 2.12
CA ARG A 391 -1.74 20.48 3.39
C ARG A 391 -0.61 20.08 4.34
N ASN A 392 -0.32 18.78 4.47
CA ASN A 392 0.78 18.28 5.29
C ASN A 392 2.14 18.84 4.81
N VAL A 393 2.34 18.91 3.49
CA VAL A 393 3.54 19.52 2.89
C VAL A 393 3.60 21.02 3.21
N MET A 394 2.53 21.77 2.96
CA MET A 394 2.47 23.23 3.18
C MET A 394 2.70 23.59 4.66
N LEU A 395 2.16 22.80 5.58
CA LEU A 395 2.32 23.01 7.03
C LEU A 395 3.63 22.40 7.59
N GLY A 396 4.51 21.85 6.74
CA GLY A 396 5.76 21.24 7.18
C GLY A 396 5.60 20.03 8.11
N ARG A 397 4.45 19.36 8.07
CA ARG A 397 4.15 18.18 8.88
C ARG A 397 4.96 16.97 8.43
N SER A 398 5.04 15.96 9.29
CA SER A 398 5.61 14.65 8.96
C SER A 398 4.82 13.55 9.67
N THR A 399 4.73 12.38 9.07
CA THR A 399 4.12 11.23 9.70
C THR A 399 5.15 10.53 10.55
N ALA A 400 5.27 10.95 11.81
CA ALA A 400 6.25 10.40 12.74
C ALA A 400 7.69 10.33 12.16
N GLY A 401 8.08 11.36 11.39
CA GLY A 401 9.38 11.46 10.72
C GLY A 401 9.37 11.07 9.24
N LEU A 402 8.37 10.35 8.73
CA LEU A 402 8.18 10.16 7.29
C LEU A 402 7.87 11.49 6.61
N SER A 403 8.53 11.75 5.49
CA SER A 403 8.37 13.01 4.77
C SER A 403 7.02 13.13 4.08
N SER A 404 6.28 14.20 4.37
CA SER A 404 5.04 14.51 3.65
C SER A 404 5.28 14.80 2.17
N THR A 405 6.46 15.31 1.78
CA THR A 405 6.82 15.49 0.37
C THR A 405 6.92 14.15 -0.36
N ALA A 406 7.56 13.15 0.26
CA ALA A 406 7.65 11.82 -0.32
C ALA A 406 6.28 11.12 -0.38
N LEU A 407 5.46 11.27 0.67
CA LEU A 407 4.10 10.71 0.70
C LEU A 407 3.19 11.36 -0.36
N LEU A 408 3.26 12.70 -0.53
CA LEU A 408 2.53 13.41 -1.58
C LEU A 408 2.97 12.94 -2.97
N ALA A 409 4.28 12.85 -3.22
CA ALA A 409 4.82 12.42 -4.49
C ALA A 409 4.37 10.99 -4.85
N ALA A 410 4.50 10.05 -3.91
CA ALA A 410 4.05 8.67 -4.10
C ALA A 410 2.53 8.59 -4.33
N TRP A 411 1.74 9.42 -3.62
CA TRP A 411 0.29 9.49 -3.80
C TRP A 411 -0.12 9.98 -5.19
N CYS A 412 0.49 11.08 -5.68
CA CYS A 412 0.24 11.60 -7.02
C CYS A 412 0.61 10.59 -8.11
N GLY A 413 1.75 9.91 -7.97
CA GLY A 413 2.14 8.84 -8.89
C GLY A 413 1.11 7.72 -8.93
N LEU A 414 0.63 7.28 -7.76
CA LEU A 414 -0.35 6.21 -7.66
C LEU A 414 -1.72 6.62 -8.21
N LEU A 415 -2.16 7.87 -7.98
CA LEU A 415 -3.38 8.41 -8.60
C LEU A 415 -3.29 8.43 -10.12
N ALA A 416 -2.15 8.86 -10.69
CA ALA A 416 -1.94 8.81 -12.13
C ALA A 416 -1.98 7.36 -12.67
N ASN A 417 -1.43 6.41 -11.92
CA ASN A 417 -1.49 4.99 -12.26
C ASN A 417 -2.93 4.44 -12.28
N SER A 418 -3.80 4.93 -11.39
CA SER A 418 -5.20 4.48 -11.25
C SER A 418 -6.06 4.72 -12.49
N PHE A 419 -5.63 5.59 -13.41
CA PHE A 419 -6.30 5.77 -14.70
C PHE A 419 -6.04 4.62 -15.68
N PHE A 420 -4.95 3.86 -15.50
CA PHE A 420 -4.47 2.86 -16.46
C PHE A 420 -4.43 1.44 -15.89
N VAL A 421 -4.60 1.29 -14.57
CA VAL A 421 -4.68 -0.01 -13.89
C VAL A 421 -5.64 0.15 -12.71
N ASP A 422 -6.38 -0.91 -12.38
CA ASP A 422 -7.18 -0.92 -11.15
C ASP A 422 -6.28 -1.02 -9.92
N THR A 423 -6.35 -0.01 -9.06
CA THR A 423 -5.56 0.12 -7.84
C THR A 423 -6.37 -0.05 -6.57
N LEU A 424 -7.70 -0.17 -6.68
CA LEU A 424 -8.62 -0.20 -5.53
C LEU A 424 -8.26 -1.32 -4.54
N HIS A 425 -7.89 -2.49 -5.06
CA HIS A 425 -7.53 -3.66 -4.27
C HIS A 425 -6.03 -3.78 -3.97
N TRP A 426 -5.27 -2.69 -4.09
CA TRP A 426 -3.86 -2.67 -3.76
C TRP A 426 -3.60 -2.23 -2.32
N ARG A 427 -2.98 -3.08 -1.54
CA ARG A 427 -2.63 -2.85 -0.12
C ARG A 427 -1.84 -1.56 0.07
N HIS A 428 -0.90 -1.29 -0.83
CA HIS A 428 -0.04 -0.10 -0.74
C HIS A 428 -0.78 1.22 -1.04
N LEU A 429 -1.91 1.22 -1.75
CA LEU A 429 -2.79 2.38 -1.88
C LEU A 429 -3.31 2.79 -0.50
N TRP A 430 -3.89 1.84 0.23
CA TRP A 430 -4.53 2.08 1.51
C TRP A 430 -3.53 2.35 2.63
N ILE A 431 -2.37 1.65 2.63
CA ILE A 431 -1.27 1.95 3.55
C ILE A 431 -0.77 3.38 3.34
N LEU A 432 -0.58 3.81 2.09
CA LEU A 432 -0.13 5.17 1.76
C LEU A 432 -1.14 6.22 2.19
N ALA A 433 -2.45 5.99 1.94
CA ALA A 433 -3.53 6.84 2.43
C ALA A 433 -3.49 6.97 3.97
N GLY A 434 -3.38 5.85 4.67
CA GLY A 434 -3.28 5.82 6.13
C GLY A 434 -2.07 6.58 6.67
N LEU A 435 -0.91 6.51 6.00
CA LEU A 435 0.28 7.29 6.36
C LEU A 435 0.05 8.80 6.17
N ILE A 436 -0.64 9.21 5.10
CA ILE A 436 -1.00 10.61 4.86
C ILE A 436 -1.96 11.12 5.93
N TRP A 437 -3.00 10.33 6.26
CA TRP A 437 -3.97 10.66 7.31
C TRP A 437 -3.31 10.78 8.68
N ALA A 438 -2.41 9.86 9.04
CA ALA A 438 -1.63 9.93 10.27
C ALA A 438 -0.87 11.26 10.41
N GLY A 439 -0.26 11.75 9.33
CA GLY A 439 0.46 13.02 9.30
C GLY A 439 -0.41 14.22 9.61
N SER A 440 -1.71 14.19 9.24
CA SER A 440 -2.66 15.28 9.56
C SER A 440 -3.10 15.29 11.02
N MET A 441 -3.02 14.14 11.69
CA MET A 441 -3.46 13.98 13.09
C MET A 441 -2.32 14.22 14.10
N LEU A 442 -1.07 14.27 13.63
CA LEU A 442 0.09 14.57 14.47
C LEU A 442 0.34 16.08 14.56
N PRO A 443 0.88 16.60 15.67
CA PRO A 443 1.19 18.04 15.82
C PRO A 443 2.22 18.46 14.77
N PRO A 444 2.16 19.74 14.31
CA PRO A 444 3.17 20.30 13.42
C PRO A 444 4.54 20.32 14.10
N GLY A 445 5.60 19.95 13.34
CA GLY A 445 6.97 19.93 13.82
C GLY A 445 7.13 18.92 14.95
N GLY A 446 7.64 17.72 14.66
CA GLY A 446 7.89 16.67 15.65
C GLY A 446 8.74 17.12 16.83
N MET A 447 8.21 17.96 17.69
CA MET A 447 8.74 18.24 19.00
C MET A 447 8.50 16.99 19.84
N SER A 448 9.49 16.08 19.79
CA SER A 448 9.75 15.23 20.93
C SER A 448 9.73 16.13 22.17
N GLN A 449 8.74 15.94 23.05
CA GLN A 449 8.91 16.33 24.42
C GLN A 449 10.04 15.43 24.99
N ALA A 450 11.28 15.81 24.67
CA ALA A 450 12.41 15.45 25.50
C ALA A 450 12.13 16.10 26.85
N SER A 451 11.90 15.23 27.84
CA SER A 451 11.79 15.50 29.23
C SER A 451 12.55 16.76 29.67
N SER A 452 11.83 17.81 30.01
CA SER A 452 12.31 18.83 30.94
C SER A 452 12.38 18.22 32.35
N SER A 453 13.33 17.33 32.57
CA SER A 453 13.83 17.00 33.89
C SER A 453 15.02 17.92 34.18
N THR A 454 14.79 19.20 34.18
CA THR A 454 15.67 20.11 34.93
C THR A 454 15.32 19.95 36.39
N GLY A 455 16.15 19.16 37.06
CA GLY A 455 16.15 19.07 38.52
C GLY A 455 16.29 20.47 39.12
N VAL A 456 15.28 20.90 39.82
CA VAL A 456 15.39 21.95 40.83
C VAL A 456 16.28 21.39 41.91
N ARG A 457 17.57 21.79 41.92
CA ARG A 457 18.38 21.71 43.10
C ARG A 457 17.91 22.82 44.04
N SER A 458 17.27 22.45 45.12
CA SER A 458 17.07 23.33 46.27
C SER A 458 18.44 23.68 46.87
N PRO A 459 18.75 24.97 47.17
CA PRO A 459 19.89 25.32 47.97
C PRO A 459 19.54 25.14 49.46
N THR A 460 20.31 24.34 50.16
CA THR A 460 20.46 24.46 51.61
C THR A 460 21.61 25.33 51.94
#